data_b522a982ed34f65abe438b58dab7d700
#
_entry.id   b522a982ed34f65abe438b58dab7d700
#
_cell.length_a   1.000
_cell.length_b   1.000
_cell.length_c   1.000
_cell.angle_alpha   90.00
_cell.angle_beta   90.00
_cell.angle_gamma   90.00
#
_symmetry.space_group_name_H-M   'P 1'
#
loop_
_entity.id
_entity.type
_entity.pdbx_description
1 polymer ?
#
loop_
_entity_poly.entity_id
_entity_poly.type
_entity_poly.pdbx_seq_one_letter_code
_entity_poly.pdbx_strand_id
1 'polypeptide(L)'
;MAGATVEIDARLLRDWPLPVPGGAADKEDRGSTLVVAGGSETPGAALLAANAALRAGAGKLAVATGASVARGLALALAEARVTALPESELGGPAADGLAKLEARLGKVDAVLVGPGLHDAAATRAFTRRLLKRTTRAAVVLDALAMDVVLDLRRFERPPLLTPHAGEMAHLTGFTREEILADPERHAREAALRWNAVVALKGATTLVATPDGDCWQHTSHQPGLGTSGSGDVLAGIIVGLAARGASLAQAAAWAVALHARAGDALAERRGPVGYLASELAAEVPALMERLAH
;
A
#
# COMPACT_ATOMS: atom_id res chain seq x y z
N MET A 1 9.25 2.60 27.21
CA MET A 1 7.79 2.42 27.44
C MET A 1 7.11 2.72 26.11
N ALA A 2 6.21 1.84 25.63
CA ALA A 2 5.43 2.12 24.44
C ALA A 2 4.56 3.36 24.69
N GLY A 3 4.54 4.32 23.76
CA GLY A 3 3.66 5.49 23.83
C GLY A 3 2.17 5.09 23.78
N ALA A 4 1.28 5.95 24.24
CA ALA A 4 -0.15 5.75 24.09
C ALA A 4 -0.53 5.70 22.60
N THR A 5 -1.52 4.89 22.25
CA THR A 5 -2.06 4.85 20.88
C THR A 5 -2.88 6.12 20.62
N VAL A 6 -2.61 6.79 19.51
CA VAL A 6 -3.23 8.06 19.12
C VAL A 6 -4.31 7.81 18.08
N GLU A 7 -5.50 8.43 18.26
CA GLU A 7 -6.59 8.32 17.28
C GLU A 7 -6.28 9.14 16.01
N ILE A 8 -6.48 8.52 14.84
CA ILE A 8 -6.37 9.21 13.55
C ILE A 8 -7.69 9.94 13.27
N ASP A 9 -7.77 11.16 13.77
CA ASP A 9 -8.90 12.06 13.55
C ASP A 9 -8.52 13.25 12.65
N ALA A 10 -9.48 14.12 12.35
CA ALA A 10 -9.26 15.29 11.52
C ALA A 10 -8.28 16.30 12.17
N ARG A 11 -8.17 16.33 13.49
CA ARG A 11 -7.23 17.20 14.21
C ARG A 11 -5.80 16.72 14.01
N LEU A 12 -5.55 15.41 14.27
CA LEU A 12 -4.23 14.83 14.03
C LEU A 12 -3.76 15.07 12.60
N LEU A 13 -4.65 14.86 11.60
CA LEU A 13 -4.29 15.04 10.20
C LEU A 13 -3.93 16.49 9.85
N ARG A 14 -4.62 17.48 10.41
CA ARG A 14 -4.26 18.90 10.26
C ARG A 14 -2.94 19.25 10.98
N ASP A 15 -2.71 18.67 12.16
CA ASP A 15 -1.47 18.88 12.91
C ASP A 15 -0.27 18.14 12.26
N TRP A 16 -0.55 17.19 11.36
CA TRP A 16 0.44 16.42 10.60
C TRP A 16 0.15 16.50 9.08
N PRO A 17 0.25 17.71 8.50
CA PRO A 17 -0.15 17.95 7.13
C PRO A 17 0.73 17.20 6.11
N LEU A 18 0.10 16.73 5.03
CA LEU A 18 0.82 16.11 3.93
C LEU A 18 1.75 17.11 3.24
N PRO A 19 2.89 16.67 2.69
CA PRO A 19 3.71 17.51 1.84
C PRO A 19 2.90 18.10 0.67
N VAL A 20 2.96 19.41 0.52
CA VAL A 20 2.27 20.14 -0.56
C VAL A 20 3.29 20.44 -1.65
N PRO A 21 3.05 20.01 -2.91
CA PRO A 21 3.87 20.46 -4.03
C PRO A 21 3.82 21.98 -4.16
N GLY A 22 4.97 22.62 -4.45
CA GLY A 22 5.02 24.07 -4.64
C GLY A 22 4.08 24.56 -5.74
N GLY A 23 3.69 25.83 -5.72
CA GLY A 23 2.70 26.39 -6.66
C GLY A 23 3.07 26.33 -8.16
N ALA A 24 4.35 26.12 -8.48
CA ALA A 24 4.86 25.87 -9.83
C ALA A 24 5.31 24.41 -10.05
N ALA A 25 4.86 23.50 -9.15
CA ALA A 25 5.28 22.11 -9.17
C ALA A 25 4.85 21.39 -10.46
N ASP A 26 5.81 20.76 -11.10
CA ASP A 26 5.54 19.87 -12.23
C ASP A 26 5.26 18.42 -11.77
N LYS A 27 5.12 17.52 -12.73
CA LYS A 27 4.89 16.10 -12.43
C LYS A 27 6.09 15.43 -11.75
N GLU A 28 7.28 15.97 -11.86
CA GLU A 28 8.50 15.48 -11.19
C GLU A 28 8.41 15.79 -9.69
N ASP A 29 8.04 17.03 -9.35
CA ASP A 29 7.92 17.50 -7.96
C ASP A 29 6.82 16.77 -7.17
N ARG A 30 5.83 16.23 -7.88
CA ARG A 30 4.74 15.44 -7.27
C ARG A 30 5.09 13.99 -7.02
N GLY A 31 6.34 13.61 -7.29
CA GLY A 31 6.89 12.29 -7.04
C GLY A 31 6.47 11.21 -8.04
N SER A 32 7.26 10.16 -8.07
CA SER A 32 7.14 9.04 -9.02
C SER A 32 6.94 7.71 -8.30
N THR A 33 5.99 6.92 -8.79
CA THR A 33 5.59 5.64 -8.19
C THR A 33 5.85 4.49 -9.16
N LEU A 34 6.35 3.38 -8.63
CA LEU A 34 6.36 2.08 -9.29
C LEU A 34 5.43 1.12 -8.56
N VAL A 35 4.45 0.57 -9.27
CA VAL A 35 3.54 -0.46 -8.75
C VAL A 35 3.89 -1.79 -9.41
N VAL A 36 4.35 -2.77 -8.64
CA VAL A 36 4.58 -4.16 -9.08
C VAL A 36 3.39 -4.99 -8.63
N ALA A 37 2.46 -5.23 -9.52
CA ALA A 37 1.14 -5.76 -9.18
C ALA A 37 0.48 -6.46 -10.37
N GLY A 38 -0.58 -7.21 -10.08
CA GLY A 38 -1.40 -7.87 -11.10
C GLY A 38 -0.75 -9.14 -11.63
N GLY A 39 -1.31 -10.26 -11.27
CA GLY A 39 -1.01 -11.55 -11.87
C GLY A 39 -2.05 -11.92 -12.92
N SER A 40 -1.88 -13.08 -13.58
CA SER A 40 -2.78 -13.58 -14.61
C SER A 40 -4.22 -13.75 -14.14
N GLU A 41 -4.42 -14.10 -12.85
CA GLU A 41 -5.76 -14.33 -12.27
C GLU A 41 -6.42 -13.04 -11.76
N THR A 42 -5.61 -12.08 -11.30
CA THR A 42 -6.09 -10.84 -10.67
C THR A 42 -5.41 -9.58 -11.23
N PRO A 43 -5.46 -9.35 -12.56
CA PRO A 43 -4.85 -8.18 -13.18
C PRO A 43 -5.49 -6.86 -12.70
N GLY A 44 -6.76 -6.90 -12.29
CA GLY A 44 -7.52 -5.76 -11.78
C GLY A 44 -6.94 -5.12 -10.51
N ALA A 45 -6.22 -5.88 -9.68
CA ALA A 45 -5.55 -5.35 -8.51
C ALA A 45 -4.51 -4.27 -8.86
N ALA A 46 -3.80 -4.47 -9.99
CA ALA A 46 -2.87 -3.45 -10.50
C ALA A 46 -3.60 -2.16 -10.94
N LEU A 47 -4.80 -2.28 -11.54
CA LEU A 47 -5.61 -1.11 -11.91
C LEU A 47 -6.06 -0.34 -10.67
N LEU A 48 -6.55 -1.05 -9.65
CA LEU A 48 -7.04 -0.45 -8.40
C LEU A 48 -5.91 0.30 -7.68
N ALA A 49 -4.77 -0.35 -7.45
CA ALA A 49 -3.64 0.25 -6.76
C ALA A 49 -3.02 1.42 -7.56
N ALA A 50 -2.88 1.28 -8.87
CA ALA A 50 -2.32 2.29 -9.76
C ALA A 50 -3.18 3.56 -9.81
N ASN A 51 -4.50 3.40 -10.01
CA ASN A 51 -5.43 4.53 -9.99
C ASN A 51 -5.46 5.23 -8.63
N ALA A 52 -5.44 4.45 -7.54
CA ALA A 52 -5.42 5.00 -6.19
C ALA A 52 -4.15 5.82 -5.92
N ALA A 53 -2.99 5.38 -6.41
CA ALA A 53 -1.73 6.12 -6.29
C ALA A 53 -1.79 7.48 -7.02
N LEU A 54 -2.35 7.53 -8.22
CA LEU A 54 -2.55 8.79 -8.95
C LEU A 54 -3.56 9.70 -8.25
N ARG A 55 -4.68 9.15 -7.77
CA ARG A 55 -5.70 9.90 -7.02
C ARG A 55 -5.19 10.42 -5.68
N ALA A 56 -4.21 9.77 -5.07
CA ALA A 56 -3.47 10.26 -3.91
C ALA A 56 -2.44 11.35 -4.26
N GLY A 57 -2.27 11.67 -5.54
CA GLY A 57 -1.50 12.81 -6.03
C GLY A 57 -0.10 12.50 -6.54
N ALA A 58 0.30 11.23 -6.72
CA ALA A 58 1.54 10.90 -7.40
C ALA A 58 1.60 11.54 -8.79
N GLY A 59 2.71 12.18 -9.14
CA GLY A 59 2.89 12.89 -10.41
C GLY A 59 3.19 11.96 -11.58
N LYS A 60 3.89 10.85 -11.32
CA LYS A 60 4.26 9.85 -12.32
C LYS A 60 3.95 8.45 -11.84
N LEU A 61 3.44 7.64 -12.76
CA LEU A 61 3.12 6.23 -12.51
C LEU A 61 3.82 5.31 -13.49
N ALA A 62 4.46 4.29 -12.97
CA ALA A 62 4.86 3.12 -13.71
C ALA A 62 4.25 1.87 -13.07
N VAL A 63 3.83 0.94 -13.90
CA VAL A 63 3.35 -0.38 -13.47
C VAL A 63 4.25 -1.45 -14.07
N ALA A 64 4.64 -2.42 -13.25
CA ALA A 64 5.32 -3.63 -13.69
C ALA A 64 4.43 -4.82 -13.35
N THR A 65 4.16 -5.65 -14.34
CA THR A 65 3.22 -6.77 -14.24
C THR A 65 3.67 -7.91 -15.14
N GLY A 66 3.08 -9.09 -15.00
CA GLY A 66 3.33 -10.22 -15.86
C GLY A 66 3.12 -9.93 -17.34
N ALA A 67 3.93 -10.55 -18.20
CA ALA A 67 3.88 -10.33 -19.65
C ALA A 67 2.51 -10.64 -20.24
N SER A 68 1.81 -11.65 -19.68
CA SER A 68 0.50 -12.09 -20.15
C SER A 68 -0.58 -11.03 -20.04
N VAL A 69 -0.51 -10.15 -19.02
CA VAL A 69 -1.55 -9.13 -18.73
C VAL A 69 -1.09 -7.69 -19.06
N ALA A 70 0.20 -7.48 -19.32
CA ALA A 70 0.79 -6.15 -19.49
C ALA A 70 0.14 -5.32 -20.59
N ARG A 71 -0.22 -5.93 -21.74
CA ARG A 71 -0.88 -5.20 -22.85
C ARG A 71 -2.27 -4.70 -22.46
N GLY A 72 -3.05 -5.54 -21.79
CA GLY A 72 -4.39 -5.15 -21.30
C GLY A 72 -4.31 -4.00 -20.29
N LEU A 73 -3.38 -4.09 -19.33
CA LEU A 73 -3.14 -3.02 -18.36
C LEU A 73 -2.66 -1.72 -19.02
N ALA A 74 -1.79 -1.79 -20.03
CA ALA A 74 -1.33 -0.59 -20.73
C ALA A 74 -2.45 0.16 -21.46
N LEU A 75 -3.47 -0.56 -21.96
CA LEU A 75 -4.66 0.06 -22.57
C LEU A 75 -5.62 0.63 -21.52
N ALA A 76 -5.71 0.00 -20.36
CA ALA A 76 -6.61 0.42 -19.29
C ALA A 76 -6.05 1.56 -18.42
N LEU A 77 -4.73 1.76 -18.39
CA LEU A 77 -4.02 2.78 -17.60
C LEU A 77 -3.32 3.75 -18.55
N ALA A 78 -4.08 4.67 -19.13
CA ALA A 78 -3.56 5.65 -20.10
C ALA A 78 -2.45 6.55 -19.54
N GLU A 79 -2.45 6.81 -18.23
CA GLU A 79 -1.49 7.66 -17.53
C GLU A 79 -0.22 6.92 -17.09
N ALA A 80 -0.19 5.58 -17.24
CA ALA A 80 0.90 4.77 -16.72
C ALA A 80 1.85 4.28 -17.82
N ARG A 81 3.12 4.18 -17.47
CA ARG A 81 4.05 3.37 -18.25
C ARG A 81 4.04 1.93 -17.74
N VAL A 82 3.60 0.98 -18.57
CA VAL A 82 3.55 -0.43 -18.22
C VAL A 82 4.79 -1.18 -18.71
N THR A 83 5.40 -1.99 -17.82
CA THR A 83 6.55 -2.84 -18.11
C THR A 83 6.13 -4.31 -17.97
N ALA A 84 6.27 -5.09 -19.04
CA ALA A 84 6.03 -6.52 -19.04
C ALA A 84 7.24 -7.26 -18.39
N LEU A 85 7.01 -7.95 -17.31
CA LEU A 85 7.98 -8.81 -16.63
C LEU A 85 7.88 -10.25 -17.13
N PRO A 86 8.99 -10.99 -17.17
CA PRO A 86 8.93 -12.45 -17.29
C PRO A 86 8.10 -13.04 -16.15
N GLU A 87 7.40 -14.11 -16.43
CA GLU A 87 6.53 -14.80 -15.48
C GLU A 87 7.13 -16.16 -15.09
N SER A 88 6.86 -16.57 -13.86
CA SER A 88 7.04 -17.96 -13.43
C SER A 88 5.97 -18.85 -14.06
N GLU A 89 6.09 -20.18 -13.93
CA GLU A 89 5.08 -21.13 -14.42
C GLU A 89 3.68 -20.88 -13.84
N LEU A 90 3.62 -20.35 -12.62
CA LEU A 90 2.38 -20.00 -11.93
C LEU A 90 1.95 -18.52 -12.18
N GLY A 91 2.62 -17.79 -13.09
CA GLY A 91 2.23 -16.42 -13.47
C GLY A 91 2.68 -15.33 -12.50
N GLY A 92 3.55 -15.63 -11.54
CA GLY A 92 4.17 -14.61 -10.68
C GLY A 92 5.34 -13.90 -11.39
N PRO A 93 5.84 -12.77 -10.86
CA PRO A 93 6.98 -12.06 -11.45
C PRO A 93 8.26 -12.89 -11.28
N ALA A 94 8.87 -13.32 -12.37
CA ALA A 94 10.13 -14.03 -12.30
C ALA A 94 11.24 -13.12 -11.76
N ALA A 95 12.12 -13.67 -10.93
CA ALA A 95 13.11 -12.89 -10.19
C ALA A 95 14.17 -12.20 -11.09
N ASP A 96 14.40 -12.70 -12.29
CA ASP A 96 15.27 -12.09 -13.32
C ASP A 96 14.62 -10.90 -14.00
N GLY A 97 13.29 -10.81 -13.96
CA GLY A 97 12.53 -9.66 -14.46
C GLY A 97 12.90 -8.33 -13.81
N LEU A 98 13.53 -8.35 -12.63
CA LEU A 98 14.01 -7.16 -11.94
C LEU A 98 15.01 -6.35 -12.78
N ALA A 99 15.80 -6.98 -13.64
CA ALA A 99 16.72 -6.30 -14.54
C ALA A 99 16.02 -5.25 -15.42
N LYS A 100 14.78 -5.49 -15.84
CA LYS A 100 13.97 -4.52 -16.61
C LYS A 100 13.57 -3.27 -15.81
N LEU A 101 13.69 -3.31 -14.49
CA LEU A 101 13.28 -2.24 -13.58
C LEU A 101 14.47 -1.46 -12.99
N GLU A 102 15.71 -1.92 -13.15
CA GLU A 102 16.90 -1.32 -12.49
C GLU A 102 17.04 0.18 -12.75
N ALA A 103 16.97 0.60 -14.01
CA ALA A 103 17.07 2.01 -14.35
C ALA A 103 15.95 2.87 -13.77
N ARG A 104 14.82 2.25 -13.42
CA ARG A 104 13.66 2.91 -12.81
C ARG A 104 13.75 2.95 -11.30
N LEU A 105 14.16 1.85 -10.66
CA LEU A 105 14.29 1.76 -9.20
C LEU A 105 15.20 2.84 -8.62
N GLY A 106 16.21 3.29 -9.38
CA GLY A 106 17.08 4.41 -8.99
C GLY A 106 16.43 5.81 -9.10
N LYS A 107 15.23 5.91 -9.68
CA LYS A 107 14.57 7.19 -10.01
C LYS A 107 13.20 7.38 -9.38
N VAL A 108 12.57 6.31 -8.89
CA VAL A 108 11.26 6.41 -8.26
C VAL A 108 11.38 6.78 -6.80
N ASP A 109 10.36 7.49 -6.29
CA ASP A 109 10.29 7.95 -4.91
C ASP A 109 9.58 6.93 -4.01
N ALA A 110 8.64 6.15 -4.58
CA ALA A 110 7.97 5.08 -3.86
C ALA A 110 7.72 3.85 -4.75
N VAL A 111 7.72 2.67 -4.12
CA VAL A 111 7.45 1.38 -4.76
C VAL A 111 6.41 0.62 -3.95
N LEU A 112 5.37 0.12 -4.62
CA LEU A 112 4.41 -0.84 -4.09
C LEU A 112 4.65 -2.20 -4.74
N VAL A 113 4.69 -3.26 -3.94
CA VAL A 113 4.76 -4.65 -4.44
C VAL A 113 3.67 -5.47 -3.75
N GLY A 114 2.93 -6.27 -4.51
CA GLY A 114 2.08 -7.30 -3.92
C GLY A 114 0.66 -7.41 -4.45
N PRO A 115 -0.09 -6.31 -4.67
CA PRO A 115 -1.49 -6.41 -5.07
C PRO A 115 -1.71 -7.37 -6.25
N GLY A 116 -2.53 -8.41 -6.04
CA GLY A 116 -2.88 -9.38 -7.09
C GLY A 116 -1.75 -10.29 -7.58
N LEU A 117 -0.61 -10.35 -6.90
CA LEU A 117 0.40 -11.37 -7.17
C LEU A 117 0.00 -12.69 -6.48
N HIS A 118 0.11 -13.84 -7.16
CA HIS A 118 -0.45 -15.11 -6.69
C HIS A 118 0.56 -16.27 -6.60
N ASP A 119 1.79 -16.13 -7.12
CA ASP A 119 2.88 -17.09 -6.87
C ASP A 119 3.71 -16.65 -5.67
N ALA A 120 3.50 -17.28 -4.52
CA ALA A 120 4.19 -16.94 -3.27
C ALA A 120 5.71 -17.06 -3.37
N ALA A 121 6.22 -18.12 -3.98
CA ALA A 121 7.67 -18.38 -4.09
C ALA A 121 8.34 -17.35 -5.01
N ALA A 122 7.78 -17.12 -6.20
CA ALA A 122 8.31 -16.16 -7.16
C ALA A 122 8.20 -14.74 -6.61
N THR A 123 7.05 -14.36 -6.04
CA THR A 123 6.82 -13.04 -5.45
C THR A 123 7.80 -12.76 -4.32
N ARG A 124 8.02 -13.72 -3.42
CA ARG A 124 8.98 -13.59 -2.32
C ARG A 124 10.41 -13.43 -2.82
N ALA A 125 10.83 -14.25 -3.80
CA ALA A 125 12.16 -14.16 -4.40
C ALA A 125 12.37 -12.82 -5.13
N PHE A 126 11.38 -12.37 -5.87
CA PHE A 126 11.39 -11.08 -6.55
C PHE A 126 11.48 -9.92 -5.55
N THR A 127 10.59 -9.89 -4.54
CA THR A 127 10.54 -8.85 -3.51
C THR A 127 11.87 -8.75 -2.75
N ARG A 128 12.46 -9.89 -2.37
CA ARG A 128 13.77 -9.90 -1.70
C ARG A 128 14.88 -9.28 -2.54
N ARG A 129 14.89 -9.53 -3.86
CA ARG A 129 15.85 -8.90 -4.78
C ARG A 129 15.57 -7.42 -4.98
N LEU A 130 14.30 -7.03 -5.08
CA LEU A 130 13.89 -5.64 -5.23
C LEU A 130 14.32 -4.80 -4.02
N LEU A 131 14.11 -5.28 -2.80
CA LEU A 131 14.52 -4.59 -1.57
C LEU A 131 16.02 -4.27 -1.56
N LYS A 132 16.88 -5.20 -2.03
CA LYS A 132 18.33 -4.97 -2.13
C LYS A 132 18.72 -3.90 -3.16
N ARG A 133 17.89 -3.66 -4.17
CA ARG A 133 18.13 -2.68 -5.24
C ARG A 133 17.47 -1.33 -5.00
N THR A 134 16.52 -1.29 -4.06
CA THR A 134 15.79 -0.07 -3.71
C THR A 134 16.50 0.62 -2.57
N THR A 135 17.34 1.62 -2.88
CA THR A 135 18.17 2.30 -1.88
C THR A 135 17.62 3.63 -1.39
N ARG A 136 16.69 4.27 -2.14
CA ARG A 136 16.13 5.59 -1.84
C ARG A 136 14.63 5.60 -1.67
N ALA A 137 13.91 4.87 -2.54
CA ALA A 137 12.46 4.90 -2.56
C ALA A 137 11.85 4.34 -1.27
N ALA A 138 10.72 4.91 -0.87
CA ALA A 138 9.83 4.32 0.12
C ALA A 138 9.26 3.00 -0.43
N VAL A 139 9.17 1.95 0.40
CA VAL A 139 8.68 0.65 -0.04
C VAL A 139 7.42 0.28 0.73
N VAL A 140 6.38 -0.09 0.00
CA VAL A 140 5.13 -0.63 0.52
C VAL A 140 4.98 -2.07 0.05
N LEU A 141 4.72 -2.98 0.97
CA LEU A 141 4.51 -4.40 0.70
C LEU A 141 3.09 -4.79 1.12
N ASP A 142 2.36 -5.41 0.20
CA ASP A 142 1.00 -5.88 0.43
C ASP A 142 0.86 -7.35 -0.02
N ALA A 143 -0.13 -8.05 0.49
CA ALA A 143 -0.42 -9.44 0.16
C ALA A 143 0.84 -10.33 0.20
N LEU A 144 1.03 -11.20 -0.81
CA LEU A 144 2.15 -12.15 -0.86
C LEU A 144 3.55 -11.51 -0.86
N ALA A 145 3.69 -10.22 -1.18
CA ALA A 145 4.98 -9.57 -1.09
C ALA A 145 5.48 -9.44 0.37
N MET A 146 4.56 -9.46 1.33
CA MET A 146 4.89 -9.45 2.75
C MET A 146 5.57 -10.75 3.23
N ASP A 147 5.39 -11.87 2.52
CA ASP A 147 6.02 -13.15 2.86
C ASP A 147 7.56 -13.08 2.89
N VAL A 148 8.14 -12.02 2.37
CA VAL A 148 9.59 -11.78 2.48
C VAL A 148 10.06 -11.71 3.95
N VAL A 149 9.18 -11.39 4.92
CA VAL A 149 9.51 -11.39 6.35
C VAL A 149 9.80 -12.78 6.91
N LEU A 150 9.33 -13.84 6.23
CA LEU A 150 9.61 -15.23 6.61
C LEU A 150 11.08 -15.59 6.36
N ASP A 151 11.73 -14.91 5.39
CA ASP A 151 13.15 -15.08 5.08
C ASP A 151 14.04 -14.05 5.79
N LEU A 152 13.51 -12.88 6.07
CA LEU A 152 14.23 -11.75 6.66
C LEU A 152 13.82 -11.55 8.12
N ARG A 153 14.76 -11.72 9.04
CA ARG A 153 14.48 -11.46 10.46
C ARG A 153 14.20 -9.99 10.76
N ARG A 154 14.82 -9.08 9.99
CA ARG A 154 14.73 -7.65 10.17
C ARG A 154 15.10 -6.93 8.86
N PHE A 155 14.38 -5.88 8.49
CA PHE A 155 14.74 -5.03 7.36
C PHE A 155 15.85 -4.05 7.74
N GLU A 156 16.79 -3.80 6.84
CA GLU A 156 17.82 -2.77 7.01
C GLU A 156 17.22 -1.37 6.95
N ARG A 157 16.26 -1.17 6.04
CA ARG A 157 15.47 0.06 5.88
C ARG A 157 14.01 -0.29 6.07
N PRO A 158 13.29 0.43 6.94
CA PRO A 158 11.91 0.12 7.23
C PRO A 158 11.00 0.24 5.97
N PRO A 159 10.39 -0.84 5.49
CA PRO A 159 9.24 -0.75 4.57
C PRO A 159 7.96 -0.53 5.36
N LEU A 160 6.84 -0.33 4.65
CA LEU A 160 5.51 -0.43 5.20
C LEU A 160 4.86 -1.73 4.76
N LEU A 161 4.24 -2.45 5.70
CA LEU A 161 3.47 -3.66 5.48
C LEU A 161 1.99 -3.41 5.80
N THR A 162 1.08 -4.01 5.02
CA THR A 162 -0.37 -3.79 5.14
C THR A 162 -1.14 -5.08 5.43
N PRO A 163 -0.79 -5.88 6.46
CA PRO A 163 -1.47 -7.14 6.72
C PRO A 163 -2.88 -6.93 7.27
N HIS A 164 -3.82 -7.80 6.92
CA HIS A 164 -5.02 -8.05 7.71
C HIS A 164 -4.74 -9.15 8.76
N ALA A 165 -5.68 -9.43 9.67
CA ALA A 165 -5.44 -10.38 10.76
C ALA A 165 -5.03 -11.79 10.29
N GLY A 166 -5.58 -12.28 9.16
CA GLY A 166 -5.19 -13.57 8.60
C GLY A 166 -3.77 -13.58 8.02
N GLU A 167 -3.38 -12.51 7.31
CA GLU A 167 -2.00 -12.33 6.81
C GLU A 167 -1.03 -12.18 7.98
N MET A 168 -1.38 -11.39 9.01
CA MET A 168 -0.55 -11.25 10.21
C MET A 168 -0.35 -12.59 10.91
N ALA A 169 -1.38 -13.41 11.03
CA ALA A 169 -1.31 -14.75 11.59
C ALA A 169 -0.32 -15.63 10.81
N HIS A 170 -0.41 -15.64 9.47
CA HIS A 170 0.52 -16.34 8.60
C HIS A 170 1.98 -15.87 8.79
N LEU A 171 2.21 -14.56 8.85
CA LEU A 171 3.55 -13.98 8.94
C LEU A 171 4.21 -14.14 10.32
N THR A 172 3.40 -14.24 11.37
CA THR A 172 3.89 -14.28 12.76
C THR A 172 3.91 -15.69 13.36
N GLY A 173 3.04 -16.59 12.86
CA GLY A 173 2.80 -17.92 13.40
C GLY A 173 1.75 -17.96 14.52
N PHE A 174 1.15 -16.82 14.89
CA PHE A 174 -0.01 -16.79 15.78
C PHE A 174 -1.29 -17.20 15.06
N THR A 175 -2.34 -17.52 15.80
CA THR A 175 -3.67 -17.73 15.21
C THR A 175 -4.33 -16.39 14.88
N ARG A 176 -5.31 -16.41 13.97
CA ARG A 176 -6.10 -15.22 13.65
C ARG A 176 -6.86 -14.68 14.87
N GLU A 177 -7.33 -15.59 15.72
CA GLU A 177 -8.05 -15.30 16.97
C GLU A 177 -7.15 -14.57 17.96
N GLU A 178 -5.89 -15.00 18.12
CA GLU A 178 -4.91 -14.32 18.97
C GLU A 178 -4.60 -12.91 18.45
N ILE A 179 -4.43 -12.73 17.13
CA ILE A 179 -4.22 -11.40 16.53
C ILE A 179 -5.43 -10.49 16.81
N LEU A 180 -6.66 -11.01 16.66
CA LEU A 180 -7.88 -10.23 16.88
C LEU A 180 -8.15 -9.92 18.35
N ALA A 181 -7.65 -10.73 19.28
CA ALA A 181 -7.81 -10.50 20.72
C ALA A 181 -6.95 -9.33 21.23
N ASP A 182 -5.78 -9.09 20.62
CA ASP A 182 -4.89 -7.99 21.01
C ASP A 182 -4.12 -7.45 19.80
N PRO A 183 -4.83 -6.79 18.86
CA PRO A 183 -4.26 -6.36 17.60
C PRO A 183 -3.18 -5.29 17.79
N GLU A 184 -3.29 -4.42 18.80
CA GLU A 184 -2.30 -3.38 19.08
C GLU A 184 -0.95 -3.98 19.47
N ARG A 185 -0.95 -4.94 20.41
CA ARG A 185 0.28 -5.64 20.81
C ARG A 185 0.94 -6.29 19.62
N HIS A 186 0.19 -7.04 18.81
CA HIS A 186 0.74 -7.73 17.64
C HIS A 186 1.28 -6.77 16.58
N ALA A 187 0.61 -5.62 16.33
CA ALA A 187 1.10 -4.61 15.40
C ALA A 187 2.43 -4.00 15.87
N ARG A 188 2.53 -3.64 17.16
CA ARG A 188 3.75 -3.07 17.75
C ARG A 188 4.91 -4.07 17.78
N GLU A 189 4.66 -5.31 18.22
CA GLU A 189 5.67 -6.37 18.24
C GLU A 189 6.20 -6.68 16.83
N ALA A 190 5.32 -6.75 15.83
CA ALA A 190 5.69 -6.97 14.45
C ALA A 190 6.52 -5.81 13.89
N ALA A 191 6.11 -4.56 14.14
CA ALA A 191 6.83 -3.36 13.70
C ALA A 191 8.26 -3.33 14.28
N LEU A 192 8.41 -3.58 15.57
CA LEU A 192 9.71 -3.64 16.25
C LEU A 192 10.56 -4.81 15.72
N ARG A 193 9.99 -6.01 15.66
CA ARG A 193 10.68 -7.24 15.23
C ARG A 193 11.23 -7.11 13.83
N TRP A 194 10.41 -6.65 12.89
CA TRP A 194 10.80 -6.58 11.48
C TRP A 194 11.52 -5.28 11.11
N ASN A 195 11.54 -4.26 11.98
CA ASN A 195 11.94 -2.90 11.64
C ASN A 195 11.14 -2.38 10.45
N ALA A 196 9.82 -2.32 10.62
CA ALA A 196 8.88 -1.95 9.57
C ALA A 196 7.75 -1.09 10.13
N VAL A 197 7.16 -0.23 9.31
CA VAL A 197 5.84 0.33 9.62
C VAL A 197 4.81 -0.76 9.32
N VAL A 198 3.90 -1.01 10.23
CA VAL A 198 2.85 -2.03 10.08
C VAL A 198 1.48 -1.37 10.15
N ALA A 199 0.72 -1.44 9.06
CA ALA A 199 -0.69 -1.05 9.01
C ALA A 199 -1.56 -2.32 9.12
N LEU A 200 -1.87 -2.74 10.34
CA LEU A 200 -2.72 -3.92 10.61
C LEU A 200 -4.17 -3.57 10.34
N LYS A 201 -4.69 -4.08 9.21
CA LYS A 201 -6.05 -3.80 8.71
C LYS A 201 -7.12 -4.54 9.54
N GLY A 202 -8.18 -3.82 9.90
CA GLY A 202 -9.34 -4.37 10.63
C GLY A 202 -10.46 -3.33 10.71
N ALA A 203 -11.53 -3.63 11.45
CA ALA A 203 -12.54 -2.63 11.80
C ALA A 203 -11.89 -1.44 12.52
N THR A 204 -10.94 -1.70 13.41
CA THR A 204 -9.92 -0.74 13.85
C THR A 204 -8.62 -1.08 13.14
N THR A 205 -8.14 -0.19 12.29
CA THR A 205 -6.82 -0.30 11.65
C THR A 205 -5.78 0.39 12.50
N LEU A 206 -4.67 -0.32 12.78
CA LEU A 206 -3.56 0.16 13.59
C LEU A 206 -2.34 0.43 12.72
N VAL A 207 -1.69 1.57 12.92
CA VAL A 207 -0.43 1.91 12.26
C VAL A 207 0.66 1.99 13.33
N ALA A 208 1.55 1.02 13.36
CA ALA A 208 2.64 0.94 14.33
C ALA A 208 3.99 1.14 13.65
N THR A 209 4.92 1.82 14.31
CA THR A 209 6.30 2.05 13.84
C THR A 209 7.31 1.26 14.64
N PRO A 210 8.52 1.01 14.07
CA PRO A 210 9.59 0.35 14.82
C PRO A 210 10.10 1.16 16.01
N ASP A 211 9.84 2.47 16.05
CA ASP A 211 10.23 3.37 17.14
C ASP A 211 9.23 3.35 18.31
N GLY A 212 8.11 2.64 18.14
CA GLY A 212 7.11 2.42 19.18
C GLY A 212 5.91 3.35 19.13
N ASP A 213 5.82 4.26 18.15
CA ASP A 213 4.61 5.05 17.93
C ASP A 213 3.48 4.16 17.38
N CYS A 214 2.24 4.48 17.74
CA CYS A 214 1.08 3.79 17.22
C CYS A 214 -0.11 4.74 17.06
N TRP A 215 -0.78 4.61 15.94
CA TRP A 215 -2.03 5.31 15.64
C TRP A 215 -3.12 4.32 15.31
N GLN A 216 -4.38 4.70 15.52
CA GLN A 216 -5.53 3.87 15.19
C GLN A 216 -6.63 4.66 14.52
N HIS A 217 -7.41 3.97 13.70
CA HIS A 217 -8.65 4.49 13.13
C HIS A 217 -9.71 3.41 13.08
N THR A 218 -10.89 3.71 13.63
CA THR A 218 -12.02 2.78 13.61
C THR A 218 -13.01 3.18 12.52
N SER A 219 -13.32 2.24 11.64
CA SER A 219 -14.34 2.39 10.60
C SER A 219 -15.49 1.42 10.84
N HIS A 220 -16.71 1.89 10.70
CA HIS A 220 -17.92 1.09 10.84
C HIS A 220 -18.58 0.75 9.49
N GLN A 221 -17.86 0.96 8.37
CA GLN A 221 -18.39 0.74 7.03
C GLN A 221 -18.19 -0.70 6.55
N PRO A 222 -19.25 -1.54 6.55
CA PRO A 222 -19.15 -2.93 6.14
C PRO A 222 -18.78 -3.06 4.65
N GLY A 223 -19.13 -2.09 3.82
CA GLY A 223 -18.85 -2.07 2.39
C GLY A 223 -17.35 -1.99 2.05
N LEU A 224 -16.50 -1.55 3.00
CA LEU A 224 -15.04 -1.62 2.84
C LEU A 224 -14.51 -3.05 2.83
N GLY A 225 -15.28 -4.04 3.30
CA GLY A 225 -14.98 -5.47 3.19
C GLY A 225 -15.20 -6.04 1.76
N THR A 226 -15.08 -5.22 0.72
CA THR A 226 -15.18 -5.65 -0.68
C THR A 226 -13.83 -6.04 -1.27
N SER A 227 -13.87 -6.94 -2.28
CA SER A 227 -12.65 -7.36 -2.99
C SER A 227 -11.98 -6.16 -3.65
N GLY A 228 -10.66 -6.06 -3.50
CA GLY A 228 -9.85 -4.97 -4.07
C GLY A 228 -9.74 -3.72 -3.19
N SER A 229 -10.47 -3.63 -2.08
CA SER A 229 -10.41 -2.50 -1.14
C SER A 229 -9.00 -2.32 -0.53
N GLY A 230 -8.32 -3.43 -0.20
CA GLY A 230 -6.93 -3.43 0.26
C GLY A 230 -5.95 -2.90 -0.80
N ASP A 231 -6.16 -3.28 -2.07
CA ASP A 231 -5.33 -2.80 -3.19
C ASP A 231 -5.43 -1.27 -3.35
N VAL A 232 -6.65 -0.72 -3.15
CA VAL A 232 -6.86 0.74 -3.15
C VAL A 232 -6.14 1.40 -1.98
N LEU A 233 -6.25 0.85 -0.77
CA LEU A 233 -5.54 1.37 0.40
C LEU A 233 -4.01 1.39 0.17
N ALA A 234 -3.44 0.28 -0.30
CA ALA A 234 -2.01 0.19 -0.62
C ALA A 234 -1.60 1.20 -1.71
N GLY A 235 -2.47 1.42 -2.70
CA GLY A 235 -2.29 2.44 -3.73
C GLY A 235 -2.29 3.87 -3.19
N ILE A 236 -3.21 4.22 -2.28
CA ILE A 236 -3.23 5.52 -1.61
C ILE A 236 -1.93 5.72 -0.83
N ILE A 237 -1.52 4.73 -0.03
CA ILE A 237 -0.29 4.79 0.77
C ILE A 237 0.92 5.10 -0.11
N VAL A 238 1.13 4.33 -1.18
CA VAL A 238 2.32 4.52 -2.03
C VAL A 238 2.28 5.85 -2.78
N GLY A 239 1.09 6.33 -3.16
CA GLY A 239 0.92 7.65 -3.80
C GLY A 239 1.29 8.81 -2.85
N LEU A 240 0.87 8.74 -1.58
CA LEU A 240 1.24 9.72 -0.57
C LEU A 240 2.73 9.65 -0.22
N ALA A 241 3.30 8.45 -0.11
CA ALA A 241 4.73 8.26 0.12
C ALA A 241 5.58 8.82 -1.04
N ALA A 242 5.13 8.67 -2.30
CA ALA A 242 5.80 9.25 -3.46
C ALA A 242 5.87 10.78 -3.41
N ARG A 243 4.86 11.43 -2.82
CA ARG A 243 4.81 12.89 -2.60
C ARG A 243 5.72 13.38 -1.47
N GLY A 244 6.45 12.49 -0.81
CA GLY A 244 7.37 12.83 0.27
C GLY A 244 6.82 12.65 1.68
N ALA A 245 5.61 12.11 1.86
CA ALA A 245 5.13 11.72 3.19
C ALA A 245 5.99 10.59 3.77
N SER A 246 6.28 10.62 5.07
CA SER A 246 6.88 9.47 5.74
C SER A 246 5.93 8.27 5.65
N LEU A 247 6.45 7.04 5.75
CA LEU A 247 5.62 5.85 5.65
C LEU A 247 4.52 5.80 6.73
N ALA A 248 4.81 6.25 7.95
CA ALA A 248 3.82 6.33 9.02
C ALA A 248 2.74 7.38 8.70
N GLN A 249 3.13 8.57 8.23
CA GLN A 249 2.22 9.62 7.81
C GLN A 249 1.35 9.17 6.63
N ALA A 250 1.95 8.58 5.61
CA ALA A 250 1.25 8.06 4.45
C ALA A 250 0.21 7.00 4.85
N ALA A 251 0.55 6.09 5.79
CA ALA A 251 -0.38 5.10 6.31
C ALA A 251 -1.53 5.74 7.08
N ALA A 252 -1.25 6.65 8.02
CA ALA A 252 -2.28 7.30 8.82
C ALA A 252 -3.28 8.09 7.95
N TRP A 253 -2.77 8.90 7.03
CA TRP A 253 -3.60 9.63 6.07
C TRP A 253 -4.39 8.70 5.15
N ALA A 254 -3.76 7.65 4.61
CA ALA A 254 -4.41 6.70 3.71
C ALA A 254 -5.54 5.93 4.40
N VAL A 255 -5.35 5.51 5.65
CA VAL A 255 -6.39 4.82 6.44
C VAL A 255 -7.60 5.74 6.63
N ALA A 256 -7.40 7.00 7.01
CA ALA A 256 -8.49 7.96 7.15
C ALA A 256 -9.18 8.27 5.81
N LEU A 257 -8.43 8.49 4.75
CA LEU A 257 -8.98 8.76 3.41
C LEU A 257 -9.79 7.58 2.89
N HIS A 258 -9.29 6.37 3.04
CA HIS A 258 -9.96 5.13 2.63
C HIS A 258 -11.26 4.90 3.41
N ALA A 259 -11.24 5.08 4.74
CA ALA A 259 -12.42 4.95 5.57
C ALA A 259 -13.50 5.98 5.17
N ARG A 260 -13.13 7.26 5.04
CA ARG A 260 -14.05 8.32 4.63
C ARG A 260 -14.55 8.20 3.19
N ALA A 261 -13.75 7.58 2.29
CA ALA A 261 -14.23 7.25 0.96
C ALA A 261 -15.36 6.21 1.03
N GLY A 262 -15.22 5.21 1.90
CA GLY A 262 -16.28 4.25 2.21
C GLY A 262 -17.54 4.92 2.77
N ASP A 263 -17.38 5.85 3.73
CA ASP A 263 -18.49 6.62 4.30
C ASP A 263 -19.25 7.39 3.21
N ALA A 264 -18.53 8.15 2.38
CA ALA A 264 -19.10 8.95 1.30
C ALA A 264 -19.84 8.10 0.25
N LEU A 265 -19.32 6.91 -0.05
CA LEU A 265 -19.98 5.97 -0.96
C LEU A 265 -21.22 5.34 -0.32
N ALA A 266 -21.13 4.97 0.96
CA ALA A 266 -22.25 4.40 1.70
C ALA A 266 -23.43 5.36 1.80
N GLU A 267 -23.19 6.65 2.02
CA GLU A 267 -24.25 7.69 2.01
C GLU A 267 -24.94 7.80 0.66
N ARG A 268 -24.24 7.63 -0.45
CA ARG A 268 -24.80 7.81 -1.80
C ARG A 268 -25.34 6.55 -2.42
N ARG A 269 -24.82 5.38 -2.06
CA ARG A 269 -25.13 4.11 -2.71
C ARG A 269 -25.70 3.04 -1.78
N GLY A 270 -25.61 3.28 -0.46
CA GLY A 270 -25.94 2.30 0.56
C GLY A 270 -24.70 1.67 1.20
N PRO A 271 -24.86 1.03 2.38
CA PRO A 271 -23.75 0.56 3.22
C PRO A 271 -22.94 -0.59 2.60
N VAL A 272 -23.48 -1.27 1.59
CA VAL A 272 -22.83 -2.35 0.83
C VAL A 272 -23.12 -2.20 -0.66
N GLY A 273 -22.27 -2.79 -1.51
CA GLY A 273 -22.51 -2.86 -2.95
C GLY A 273 -21.80 -1.78 -3.79
N TYR A 274 -21.13 -0.80 -3.19
CA TYR A 274 -20.18 0.02 -3.92
C TYR A 274 -18.90 -0.78 -4.22
N LEU A 275 -18.22 -0.43 -5.31
CA LEU A 275 -17.05 -1.14 -5.79
C LEU A 275 -15.76 -0.52 -5.24
N ALA A 276 -14.72 -1.33 -5.05
CA ALA A 276 -13.40 -0.86 -4.66
C ALA A 276 -12.85 0.21 -5.63
N SER A 277 -13.13 0.08 -6.93
CA SER A 277 -12.73 1.06 -7.95
C SER A 277 -13.32 2.46 -7.75
N GLU A 278 -14.42 2.59 -7.02
CA GLU A 278 -15.08 3.87 -6.74
C GLU A 278 -14.41 4.62 -5.58
N LEU A 279 -13.77 3.91 -4.64
CA LEU A 279 -13.09 4.51 -3.48
C LEU A 279 -12.02 5.52 -3.89
N ALA A 280 -11.19 5.18 -4.87
CA ALA A 280 -10.09 6.04 -5.30
C ALA A 280 -10.56 7.40 -5.85
N ALA A 281 -11.76 7.47 -6.43
CA ALA A 281 -12.33 8.71 -6.96
C ALA A 281 -12.67 9.74 -5.88
N GLU A 282 -12.95 9.28 -4.64
CA GLU A 282 -13.26 10.15 -3.51
C GLU A 282 -12.04 10.82 -2.90
N VAL A 283 -10.86 10.21 -3.08
CA VAL A 283 -9.61 10.59 -2.37
C VAL A 283 -9.24 12.07 -2.55
N PRO A 284 -9.23 12.65 -3.78
CA PRO A 284 -8.78 14.02 -3.95
C PRO A 284 -9.62 15.05 -3.16
N ALA A 285 -10.95 14.94 -3.22
CA ALA A 285 -11.84 15.85 -2.52
C ALA A 285 -11.81 15.68 -0.99
N LEU A 286 -11.60 14.42 -0.53
CA LEU A 286 -11.46 14.14 0.90
C LEU A 286 -10.14 14.66 1.44
N MET A 287 -9.06 14.52 0.67
CA MET A 287 -7.74 15.01 1.05
C MET A 287 -7.74 16.52 1.26
N GLU A 288 -8.38 17.28 0.36
CA GLU A 288 -8.55 18.73 0.50
C GLU A 288 -9.36 19.08 1.77
N ARG A 289 -10.49 18.41 1.99
CA ARG A 289 -11.34 18.65 3.17
C ARG A 289 -10.69 18.32 4.50
N LEU A 290 -9.79 17.33 4.55
CA LEU A 290 -9.09 16.95 5.77
C LEU A 290 -7.87 17.83 6.06
N ALA A 291 -7.32 18.50 5.04
CA ALA A 291 -6.20 19.41 5.20
C ALA A 291 -6.62 20.77 5.80
N HIS A 292 -7.91 21.10 5.70
CA HIS A 292 -8.53 22.33 6.20
C HIS A 292 -9.60 22.04 7.25
#